data_3e794805a3b68fd8129a5ebf4f043fb5
#
_entry.id   3e794805a3b68fd8129a5ebf4f043fb5
#
_cell.length_a   1.000
_cell.length_b   1.000
_cell.length_c   1.000
_cell.angle_alpha   90.00
_cell.angle_beta   90.00
_cell.angle_gamma   90.00
#
_symmetry.space_group_name_H-M   'P 1'
#
loop_
_entity.id
_entity.type
_entity.pdbx_description
1 polymer ?
#
loop_
_entity_poly.entity_id
_entity_poly.type
_entity_poly.pdbx_seq_one_letter_code
_entity_poly.pdbx_strand_id
1 'polypeptide(L)'
;PVCDVFSWRGRKNAALWNDLLKEWNLTDAEMEHFKGNPVDNLAPIAAAGIPIISVCGDSDQTVPYKENMDVVRSRYLAAGGPVEVILKKGCDHHPHSLDNPEPVVDFILRQQPEYEKYLHYTIRGNLQNSFRKFEKERRARVAFLGGSITEMNGWRNMIEQQLQQRFPYTQFEWVEAGIGSTGTTPGSFRLQHDILSKGKVDLLFVEAAVNDDTNGFNALEQVRGMEGEVRHALESNPEMDIVMLHFIYDPFIPMIARRQMPDVILNHERVANHYLIPSINLCQEIGERMQDGEFTWDEFGGTHPKPFGHKFYAAAIGHLFDEMWKGVSPEGAITAHKIPAKPLDAYSYYNGDFIDLQKARLNKGWKLVDNWHPDNKAGKRNGFVDVPMLEATHPGDRLTLDFRGKAIGIFCVSGPSAGILEYSVDGAPFKELDTFTQWSHNLYIPWVYMLETELKDTDHKLVLRISKKKNTESQGTECQIRNFVVNR
;
A
#
# COMPACT_ATOMS: atom_id res chain seq x y z
N PRO A 1 -8.97 29.17 -15.30
CA PRO A 1 -9.20 30.57 -14.93
C PRO A 1 -7.94 31.42 -15.13
N VAL A 2 -8.11 32.69 -15.45
CA VAL A 2 -7.02 33.68 -15.46
C VAL A 2 -6.72 34.00 -14.01
N CYS A 3 -5.55 33.58 -13.53
CA CYS A 3 -5.11 33.80 -12.17
C CYS A 3 -4.07 34.94 -12.07
N ASP A 4 -3.40 35.19 -13.18
CA ASP A 4 -2.46 36.29 -13.39
C ASP A 4 -2.71 36.95 -14.73
N VAL A 5 -3.16 38.20 -14.72
CA VAL A 5 -3.46 38.95 -15.95
C VAL A 5 -2.23 39.23 -16.80
N PHE A 6 -1.00 39.18 -16.22
CA PHE A 6 0.24 39.32 -16.95
C PHE A 6 0.41 38.20 -18.01
N SER A 7 -0.26 37.07 -17.88
CA SER A 7 -0.26 36.03 -18.88
C SER A 7 -0.81 36.47 -20.25
N TRP A 8 -1.51 37.60 -20.30
CA TRP A 8 -2.03 38.18 -21.54
C TRP A 8 -1.10 39.18 -22.22
N ARG A 9 -0.10 39.69 -21.48
CA ARG A 9 0.84 40.69 -22.03
C ARG A 9 1.64 40.11 -23.20
N GLY A 10 1.59 40.78 -24.35
CA GLY A 10 2.37 40.38 -25.53
C GLY A 10 1.93 39.15 -26.27
N ARG A 11 0.75 38.58 -25.96
CA ARG A 11 0.18 37.41 -26.62
C ARG A 11 -0.87 37.74 -27.68
N LYS A 12 -1.50 36.69 -28.28
CA LYS A 12 -2.65 36.81 -29.21
C LYS A 12 -3.79 37.65 -28.65
N ASN A 13 -3.86 37.81 -27.34
CA ASN A 13 -4.87 38.59 -26.61
C ASN A 13 -4.39 39.99 -26.26
N ALA A 14 -3.48 40.59 -27.02
CA ALA A 14 -3.02 41.96 -26.80
C ALA A 14 -4.16 43.00 -26.75
N ALA A 15 -5.26 42.77 -27.45
CA ALA A 15 -6.43 43.59 -27.35
C ALA A 15 -7.03 43.56 -25.94
N LEU A 16 -7.16 42.38 -25.33
CA LEU A 16 -7.64 42.25 -23.93
C LEU A 16 -6.75 42.90 -22.92
N TRP A 17 -5.43 42.89 -23.16
CA TRP A 17 -4.46 43.60 -22.31
C TRP A 17 -4.68 45.12 -22.39
N ASN A 18 -4.82 45.67 -23.58
CA ASN A 18 -5.11 47.08 -23.76
C ASN A 18 -6.47 47.51 -23.20
N ASP A 19 -7.49 46.67 -23.35
CA ASP A 19 -8.80 46.93 -22.78
C ASP A 19 -8.76 46.89 -21.23
N LEU A 20 -8.00 45.96 -20.64
CA LEU A 20 -7.79 45.87 -19.21
C LEU A 20 -7.11 47.16 -18.66
N LEU A 21 -6.02 47.59 -19.28
CA LEU A 21 -5.34 48.83 -18.89
C LEU A 21 -6.27 50.03 -18.95
N LYS A 22 -7.07 50.11 -20.00
CA LYS A 22 -8.07 51.20 -20.16
C LYS A 22 -9.15 51.16 -19.11
N GLU A 23 -9.78 49.99 -18.86
CA GLU A 23 -10.83 49.83 -17.88
C GLU A 23 -10.38 50.11 -16.45
N TRP A 24 -9.15 49.74 -16.13
CA TRP A 24 -8.57 50.02 -14.80
C TRP A 24 -7.85 51.32 -14.69
N ASN A 25 -7.78 52.08 -15.79
CA ASN A 25 -7.07 53.36 -15.89
C ASN A 25 -5.61 53.29 -15.40
N LEU A 26 -4.91 52.24 -15.83
CA LEU A 26 -3.51 51.97 -15.50
C LEU A 26 -2.64 52.03 -16.76
N THR A 27 -1.40 52.46 -16.59
CA THR A 27 -0.36 52.29 -17.60
C THR A 27 0.26 50.89 -17.53
N ASP A 28 0.96 50.48 -18.59
CA ASP A 28 1.68 49.21 -18.61
C ASP A 28 2.74 49.11 -17.50
N ALA A 29 3.41 50.24 -17.17
CA ALA A 29 4.37 50.30 -16.07
C ALA A 29 3.75 50.21 -14.68
N GLU A 30 2.57 50.81 -14.46
CA GLU A 30 1.85 50.71 -13.20
C GLU A 30 1.31 49.31 -13.00
N MET A 31 0.92 48.65 -14.09
CA MET A 31 0.43 47.27 -14.05
C MET A 31 1.51 46.27 -13.58
N GLU A 32 2.80 46.54 -13.82
CA GLU A 32 3.90 45.70 -13.31
C GLU A 32 3.92 45.59 -11.78
N HIS A 33 3.36 46.57 -11.09
CA HIS A 33 3.26 46.59 -9.63
C HIS A 33 1.88 46.20 -9.10
N PHE A 34 0.96 45.81 -10.00
CA PHE A 34 -0.40 45.43 -9.62
C PHE A 34 -0.42 44.16 -8.75
N LYS A 35 -1.10 44.24 -7.60
CA LYS A 35 -1.21 43.17 -6.61
C LYS A 35 -2.65 42.69 -6.42
N GLY A 36 -3.52 42.96 -7.39
CA GLY A 36 -4.92 42.57 -7.36
C GLY A 36 -5.23 41.24 -8.03
N ASN A 37 -4.22 40.54 -8.53
CA ASN A 37 -4.43 39.23 -9.15
C ASN A 37 -4.84 38.17 -8.11
N PRO A 38 -5.63 37.15 -8.49
CA PRO A 38 -5.88 35.99 -7.63
C PRO A 38 -4.61 35.37 -7.06
N VAL A 39 -3.53 35.27 -7.84
CA VAL A 39 -2.22 34.76 -7.39
C VAL A 39 -1.56 35.56 -6.27
N ASP A 40 -1.97 36.81 -6.06
CA ASP A 40 -1.41 37.70 -5.02
C ASP A 40 -2.19 37.64 -3.71
N ASN A 41 -3.40 37.05 -3.72
CA ASN A 41 -4.37 37.10 -2.61
C ASN A 41 -4.71 35.73 -2.04
N LEU A 42 -3.80 34.78 -2.09
CA LEU A 42 -4.02 33.38 -1.70
C LEU A 42 -3.89 33.13 -0.18
N ALA A 43 -3.13 33.96 0.53
CA ALA A 43 -2.81 33.71 1.94
C ALA A 43 -4.04 33.61 2.87
N PRO A 44 -5.11 34.44 2.74
CA PRO A 44 -6.28 34.30 3.60
C PRO A 44 -7.03 33.00 3.41
N ILE A 45 -7.18 32.52 2.18
CA ILE A 45 -7.89 31.27 1.89
C ILE A 45 -7.03 30.03 2.25
N ALA A 46 -5.69 30.13 2.11
CA ALA A 46 -4.78 29.10 2.58
C ALA A 46 -4.81 28.98 4.11
N ALA A 47 -4.80 30.12 4.82
CA ALA A 47 -4.90 30.14 6.28
C ALA A 47 -6.24 29.59 6.79
N ALA A 48 -7.31 29.73 6.00
CA ALA A 48 -8.61 29.14 6.28
C ALA A 48 -8.68 27.64 5.91
N GLY A 49 -7.61 27.07 5.32
CA GLY A 49 -7.56 25.67 4.91
C GLY A 49 -8.53 25.31 3.78
N ILE A 50 -8.95 26.29 2.96
CA ILE A 50 -9.94 26.04 1.90
C ILE A 50 -9.31 25.21 0.78
N PRO A 51 -9.80 24.01 0.49
CA PRO A 51 -9.22 23.19 -0.56
C PRO A 51 -9.59 23.69 -1.96
N ILE A 52 -8.64 23.58 -2.87
CA ILE A 52 -8.81 23.98 -4.27
C ILE A 52 -8.59 22.75 -5.18
N ILE A 53 -9.52 22.53 -6.12
CA ILE A 53 -9.28 21.65 -7.27
C ILE A 53 -9.38 22.46 -8.56
N SER A 54 -8.48 22.21 -9.51
CA SER A 54 -8.51 22.85 -10.82
C SER A 54 -8.27 21.85 -11.93
N VAL A 55 -9.02 21.99 -13.04
CA VAL A 55 -8.82 21.21 -14.26
C VAL A 55 -8.22 22.11 -15.32
N CYS A 56 -7.04 21.78 -15.82
CA CYS A 56 -6.30 22.61 -16.78
C CYS A 56 -5.74 21.76 -17.94
N GLY A 57 -5.62 22.37 -19.13
CA GLY A 57 -4.84 21.81 -20.23
C GLY A 57 -3.34 22.18 -20.09
N ASP A 58 -2.44 21.24 -20.34
CA ASP A 58 -0.99 21.49 -20.28
C ASP A 58 -0.47 22.25 -21.52
N SER A 59 -1.27 22.27 -22.58
CA SER A 59 -0.97 22.92 -23.87
C SER A 59 -1.83 24.17 -24.11
N ASP A 60 -2.55 24.66 -23.09
CA ASP A 60 -3.41 25.85 -23.17
C ASP A 60 -2.61 27.09 -23.54
N GLN A 61 -2.93 27.64 -24.74
CA GLN A 61 -2.29 28.85 -25.27
C GLN A 61 -3.04 30.12 -24.88
N THR A 62 -4.29 30.00 -24.46
CA THR A 62 -5.16 31.14 -24.09
C THR A 62 -4.93 31.52 -22.63
N VAL A 63 -4.93 30.56 -21.74
CA VAL A 63 -4.62 30.71 -20.31
C VAL A 63 -3.57 29.69 -19.90
N PRO A 64 -2.31 29.95 -20.21
CA PRO A 64 -1.25 28.97 -19.99
C PRO A 64 -1.16 28.53 -18.54
N TYR A 65 -1.13 27.22 -18.36
CA TYR A 65 -1.09 26.62 -17.02
C TYR A 65 0.05 27.17 -16.16
N LYS A 66 1.27 27.18 -16.72
CA LYS A 66 2.48 27.63 -15.99
C LYS A 66 2.46 29.07 -15.51
N GLU A 67 1.74 29.93 -16.20
CA GLU A 67 1.66 31.35 -15.88
C GLU A 67 0.45 31.68 -14.98
N ASN A 68 -0.47 30.73 -14.81
CA ASN A 68 -1.71 30.91 -14.07
C ASN A 68 -1.83 29.89 -12.92
N MET A 69 -2.42 28.72 -13.15
CA MET A 69 -2.72 27.78 -12.08
C MET A 69 -1.49 27.15 -11.44
N ASP A 70 -0.37 27.01 -12.16
CA ASP A 70 0.89 26.55 -11.58
C ASP A 70 1.45 27.55 -10.54
N VAL A 71 1.29 28.85 -10.81
CA VAL A 71 1.66 29.90 -9.85
C VAL A 71 0.74 29.87 -8.62
N VAL A 72 -0.56 29.72 -8.84
CA VAL A 72 -1.54 29.54 -7.74
C VAL A 72 -1.15 28.34 -6.90
N ARG A 73 -0.94 27.18 -7.54
CA ARG A 73 -0.58 25.94 -6.86
C ARG A 73 0.67 26.10 -6.01
N SER A 74 1.73 26.63 -6.60
CA SER A 74 3.03 26.80 -5.91
C SER A 74 2.93 27.74 -4.71
N ARG A 75 2.26 28.89 -4.87
CA ARG A 75 2.06 29.86 -3.78
C ARG A 75 1.11 29.35 -2.71
N TYR A 76 0.06 28.64 -3.11
CA TYR A 76 -0.95 28.11 -2.20
C TYR A 76 -0.37 26.99 -1.32
N LEU A 77 0.39 26.07 -1.89
CA LEU A 77 1.15 25.06 -1.16
C LEU A 77 2.16 25.68 -0.19
N ALA A 78 2.92 26.70 -0.67
CA ALA A 78 3.87 27.41 0.19
C ALA A 78 3.19 28.12 1.38
N ALA A 79 1.93 28.50 1.23
CA ALA A 79 1.10 29.07 2.30
C ALA A 79 0.39 28.00 3.15
N GLY A 80 0.61 26.70 2.89
CA GLY A 80 0.01 25.58 3.62
C GLY A 80 -1.42 25.23 3.21
N GLY A 81 -1.90 25.74 2.08
CA GLY A 81 -3.25 25.46 1.58
C GLY A 81 -3.30 24.19 0.73
N PRO A 82 -4.33 23.33 0.88
CA PRO A 82 -4.48 22.12 0.08
C PRO A 82 -4.92 22.44 -1.35
N VAL A 83 -4.23 21.90 -2.36
CA VAL A 83 -4.56 22.12 -3.78
C VAL A 83 -4.29 20.88 -4.62
N GLU A 84 -5.25 20.54 -5.46
CA GLU A 84 -5.17 19.46 -6.45
C GLU A 84 -5.31 20.04 -7.86
N VAL A 85 -4.54 19.51 -8.81
CA VAL A 85 -4.62 19.94 -10.21
C VAL A 85 -4.72 18.72 -11.11
N ILE A 86 -5.81 18.65 -11.87
CA ILE A 86 -5.98 17.67 -12.92
C ILE A 86 -5.43 18.30 -14.20
N LEU A 87 -4.22 17.88 -14.60
CA LEU A 87 -3.55 18.41 -15.78
C LEU A 87 -3.85 17.50 -16.98
N LYS A 88 -4.67 17.99 -17.91
CA LYS A 88 -5.08 17.28 -19.13
C LYS A 88 -3.95 17.34 -20.16
N LYS A 89 -3.32 16.19 -20.40
CA LYS A 89 -2.17 16.09 -21.29
C LYS A 89 -2.55 16.35 -22.75
N GLY A 90 -1.80 17.24 -23.40
CA GLY A 90 -2.01 17.61 -24.82
C GLY A 90 -3.28 18.42 -25.09
N CYS A 91 -3.98 18.88 -24.05
CA CYS A 91 -5.19 19.68 -24.21
C CYS A 91 -4.89 21.16 -24.20
N ASP A 92 -5.49 21.90 -25.13
CA ASP A 92 -5.54 23.36 -25.17
C ASP A 92 -6.66 23.88 -24.26
N HIS A 93 -7.08 25.12 -24.43
CA HIS A 93 -8.13 25.80 -23.65
C HIS A 93 -9.47 25.07 -23.65
N HIS A 94 -9.81 24.37 -24.71
CA HIS A 94 -11.01 23.57 -24.85
C HIS A 94 -10.69 22.09 -25.14
N PRO A 95 -11.52 21.15 -24.68
CA PRO A 95 -12.70 21.32 -23.79
C PRO A 95 -12.29 21.60 -22.35
N HIS A 96 -13.06 22.42 -21.64
CA HIS A 96 -12.80 22.78 -20.23
C HIS A 96 -13.09 21.64 -19.27
N SER A 97 -14.04 20.74 -19.58
CA SER A 97 -14.49 19.67 -18.69
C SER A 97 -13.62 18.42 -18.78
N LEU A 98 -13.79 17.53 -17.83
CA LEU A 98 -13.33 16.14 -17.90
C LEU A 98 -14.40 15.28 -18.60
N ASP A 99 -13.97 14.27 -19.36
CA ASP A 99 -14.87 13.24 -19.90
C ASP A 99 -15.52 12.43 -18.78
N ASN A 100 -14.74 12.14 -17.72
CA ASN A 100 -15.23 11.59 -16.48
C ASN A 100 -15.13 12.64 -15.36
N PRO A 101 -16.26 13.18 -14.83
CA PRO A 101 -16.25 14.20 -13.78
C PRO A 101 -15.98 13.63 -12.36
N GLU A 102 -15.96 12.31 -12.19
CA GLU A 102 -15.82 11.67 -10.87
C GLU A 102 -14.69 12.24 -10.02
N PRO A 103 -13.46 12.50 -10.51
CA PRO A 103 -12.40 13.06 -9.67
C PRO A 103 -12.75 14.39 -9.02
N VAL A 104 -13.53 15.24 -9.71
CA VAL A 104 -14.00 16.52 -9.15
C VAL A 104 -15.14 16.29 -8.16
N VAL A 105 -16.06 15.37 -8.46
CA VAL A 105 -17.14 14.99 -7.55
C VAL A 105 -16.58 14.40 -6.27
N ASP A 106 -15.63 13.47 -6.37
CA ASP A 106 -14.99 12.84 -5.20
C ASP A 106 -14.24 13.87 -4.35
N PHE A 107 -13.57 14.86 -4.99
CA PHE A 107 -12.95 15.96 -4.27
C PHE A 107 -13.99 16.77 -3.47
N ILE A 108 -15.13 17.14 -4.08
CA ILE A 108 -16.20 17.90 -3.42
C ILE A 108 -16.81 17.10 -2.26
N LEU A 109 -17.10 15.81 -2.49
CA LEU A 109 -17.70 14.94 -1.47
C LEU A 109 -16.79 14.78 -0.24
N ARG A 110 -15.48 14.68 -0.43
CA ARG A 110 -14.51 14.64 0.67
C ARG A 110 -14.55 15.89 1.56
N GLN A 111 -14.98 17.03 1.03
CA GLN A 111 -15.05 18.29 1.78
C GLN A 111 -16.36 18.46 2.56
N GLN A 112 -17.26 17.48 2.53
CA GLN A 112 -18.51 17.58 3.28
C GLN A 112 -18.25 17.29 4.77
N PRO A 113 -18.73 18.13 5.70
CA PRO A 113 -18.57 17.89 7.15
C PRO A 113 -19.15 16.55 7.61
N GLU A 114 -20.21 16.08 6.96
CA GLU A 114 -20.83 14.79 7.23
C GLU A 114 -19.90 13.62 6.91
N TYR A 115 -18.94 13.81 6.01
CA TYR A 115 -17.94 12.81 5.69
C TYR A 115 -16.92 12.64 6.82
N GLU A 116 -16.51 13.73 7.47
CA GLU A 116 -15.54 13.72 8.57
C GLU A 116 -16.00 12.90 9.78
N LYS A 117 -17.31 12.76 9.96
CA LYS A 117 -17.92 11.95 11.03
C LYS A 117 -17.41 10.51 11.07
N TYR A 118 -17.10 9.95 9.91
CA TYR A 118 -16.69 8.54 9.78
C TYR A 118 -15.19 8.35 9.62
N LEU A 119 -14.41 9.42 9.63
CA LEU A 119 -12.97 9.31 9.47
C LEU A 119 -12.30 8.79 10.74
N HIS A 120 -11.73 7.61 10.64
CA HIS A 120 -11.02 6.96 11.74
C HIS A 120 -9.55 6.78 11.38
N TYR A 121 -8.80 7.88 11.35
CA TYR A 121 -7.35 7.83 11.22
C TYR A 121 -6.67 8.24 12.52
N THR A 122 -5.50 7.69 12.75
CA THR A 122 -4.63 8.05 13.86
C THR A 122 -3.37 8.71 13.33
N ILE A 123 -3.23 10.01 13.60
CA ILE A 123 -2.06 10.78 13.26
C ILE A 123 -0.92 10.38 14.19
N ARG A 124 0.18 9.87 13.61
CA ARG A 124 1.43 9.55 14.28
C ARG A 124 2.59 9.93 13.37
N GLY A 125 3.72 10.34 13.95
CA GLY A 125 4.87 10.74 13.16
C GLY A 125 4.54 11.82 12.13
N ASN A 126 4.96 11.62 10.90
CA ASN A 126 4.67 12.52 9.79
C ASN A 126 4.83 11.82 8.43
N LEU A 127 4.27 12.42 7.36
CA LEU A 127 4.43 12.02 5.95
C LEU A 127 5.12 13.14 5.13
N GLN A 128 5.98 13.94 5.77
CA GLN A 128 6.58 15.13 5.16
C GLN A 128 7.65 14.78 4.12
N ASN A 129 8.30 13.63 4.27
CA ASN A 129 9.36 13.22 3.36
C ASN A 129 8.80 12.92 1.96
N SER A 130 7.71 12.15 1.88
CA SER A 130 7.05 11.85 0.62
C SER A 130 6.56 13.13 -0.07
N PHE A 131 5.87 14.03 0.66
CA PHE A 131 5.44 15.31 0.14
C PHE A 131 6.59 16.11 -0.47
N ARG A 132 7.70 16.29 0.27
CA ARG A 132 8.87 17.06 -0.19
C ARG A 132 9.53 16.43 -1.39
N LYS A 133 9.67 15.11 -1.43
CA LYS A 133 10.24 14.41 -2.58
C LYS A 133 9.34 14.55 -3.80
N PHE A 134 8.03 14.39 -3.64
CA PHE A 134 7.08 14.56 -4.74
C PHE A 134 7.13 15.96 -5.33
N GLU A 135 7.17 17.01 -4.49
CA GLU A 135 7.25 18.39 -4.96
C GLU A 135 8.61 18.77 -5.55
N LYS A 136 9.71 18.37 -4.91
CA LYS A 136 11.04 18.88 -5.20
C LYS A 136 11.83 18.01 -6.16
N GLU A 137 11.89 16.70 -5.89
CA GLU A 137 12.64 15.76 -6.73
C GLU A 137 11.87 15.40 -7.99
N ARG A 138 10.55 15.51 -7.98
CA ARG A 138 9.63 15.22 -9.10
C ARG A 138 9.82 13.83 -9.69
N ARG A 139 10.33 12.92 -8.88
CA ARG A 139 10.46 11.51 -9.16
C ARG A 139 10.31 10.75 -7.85
N ALA A 140 9.41 9.79 -7.82
CA ALA A 140 9.10 9.06 -6.60
C ALA A 140 8.68 7.62 -6.88
N ARG A 141 8.93 6.74 -5.90
CA ARG A 141 8.44 5.38 -5.92
C ARG A 141 7.48 5.18 -4.76
N VAL A 142 6.27 4.73 -5.09
CA VAL A 142 5.22 4.39 -4.13
C VAL A 142 4.93 2.91 -4.22
N ALA A 143 4.88 2.23 -3.07
CA ALA A 143 4.68 0.79 -2.99
C ALA A 143 3.42 0.43 -2.19
N PHE A 144 2.78 -0.67 -2.56
CA PHE A 144 1.56 -1.18 -1.95
C PHE A 144 1.76 -2.66 -1.58
N LEU A 145 1.85 -2.96 -0.29
CA LEU A 145 2.01 -4.31 0.24
C LEU A 145 0.71 -4.75 0.89
N GLY A 146 0.19 -5.91 0.50
CA GLY A 146 -1.05 -6.42 1.10
C GLY A 146 -1.59 -7.69 0.46
N GLY A 147 -2.85 -7.98 0.75
CA GLY A 147 -3.58 -9.14 0.26
C GLY A 147 -4.35 -8.89 -1.04
N SER A 148 -5.48 -9.60 -1.21
CA SER A 148 -6.30 -9.52 -2.43
C SER A 148 -6.99 -8.18 -2.65
N ILE A 149 -7.32 -7.44 -1.58
CA ILE A 149 -7.93 -6.10 -1.67
C ILE A 149 -6.92 -5.09 -2.24
N THR A 150 -5.63 -5.30 -1.99
CA THR A 150 -4.54 -4.52 -2.57
C THR A 150 -4.11 -5.02 -3.95
N GLU A 151 -4.19 -6.34 -4.22
CA GLU A 151 -3.90 -6.93 -5.54
C GLU A 151 -4.88 -6.45 -6.62
N MET A 152 -6.18 -6.38 -6.29
CA MET A 152 -7.21 -6.00 -7.25
C MET A 152 -7.15 -4.52 -7.65
N ASN A 153 -7.66 -4.19 -8.83
CA ASN A 153 -7.89 -2.80 -9.22
C ASN A 153 -8.95 -2.17 -8.31
N GLY A 154 -8.66 -1.00 -7.79
CA GLY A 154 -9.59 -0.30 -6.89
C GLY A 154 -8.93 0.86 -6.17
N TRP A 155 -8.95 0.86 -4.82
CA TRP A 155 -8.43 1.96 -4.00
C TRP A 155 -6.99 2.36 -4.36
N ARG A 156 -6.13 1.39 -4.62
CA ARG A 156 -4.74 1.62 -5.01
C ARG A 156 -4.64 2.48 -6.26
N ASN A 157 -5.36 2.10 -7.34
CA ASN A 157 -5.35 2.88 -8.58
C ASN A 157 -5.96 4.28 -8.40
N MET A 158 -6.94 4.42 -7.50
CA MET A 158 -7.50 5.74 -7.14
C MET A 158 -6.47 6.60 -6.41
N ILE A 159 -5.65 6.02 -5.54
CA ILE A 159 -4.54 6.72 -4.87
C ILE A 159 -3.44 7.11 -5.86
N GLU A 160 -3.09 6.25 -6.79
CA GLU A 160 -2.17 6.57 -7.89
C GLU A 160 -2.64 7.82 -8.66
N GLN A 161 -3.93 7.87 -8.99
CA GLN A 161 -4.54 9.02 -9.66
C GLN A 161 -4.55 10.28 -8.77
N GLN A 162 -4.93 10.16 -7.50
CA GLN A 162 -4.91 11.28 -6.56
C GLN A 162 -3.51 11.84 -6.38
N LEU A 163 -2.49 11.00 -6.21
CA LEU A 163 -1.10 11.44 -6.07
C LEU A 163 -0.63 12.13 -7.35
N GLN A 164 -0.96 11.59 -8.53
CA GLN A 164 -0.62 12.23 -9.80
C GLN A 164 -1.33 13.59 -9.98
N GLN A 165 -2.56 13.74 -9.48
CA GLN A 165 -3.29 15.02 -9.49
C GLN A 165 -2.71 16.03 -8.51
N ARG A 166 -2.33 15.58 -7.31
CA ARG A 166 -1.68 16.43 -6.31
C ARG A 166 -0.30 16.91 -6.76
N PHE A 167 0.43 16.03 -7.45
CA PHE A 167 1.82 16.26 -7.88
C PHE A 167 1.97 16.07 -9.41
N PRO A 168 1.39 16.97 -10.23
CA PRO A 168 1.26 16.76 -11.67
C PRO A 168 2.59 16.72 -12.43
N TYR A 169 3.66 17.21 -11.82
CA TYR A 169 5.01 17.18 -12.40
C TYR A 169 5.87 16.01 -11.93
N THR A 170 5.37 15.21 -11.02
CA THR A 170 6.10 14.09 -10.46
C THR A 170 5.95 12.86 -11.35
N GLN A 171 7.08 12.29 -11.71
CA GLN A 171 7.13 10.99 -12.36
C GLN A 171 7.07 9.91 -11.28
N PHE A 172 5.91 9.30 -11.13
CA PHE A 172 5.73 8.20 -10.20
C PHE A 172 6.10 6.86 -10.81
N GLU A 173 6.68 6.00 -9.98
CA GLU A 173 6.90 4.59 -10.22
C GLU A 173 6.10 3.80 -9.16
N TRP A 174 5.14 3.00 -9.62
CA TRP A 174 4.25 2.24 -8.76
C TRP A 174 4.77 0.82 -8.58
N VAL A 175 4.85 0.35 -7.35
CA VAL A 175 5.23 -1.03 -7.01
C VAL A 175 4.03 -1.74 -6.40
N GLU A 176 3.41 -2.59 -7.20
CA GLU A 176 2.23 -3.36 -6.83
C GLU A 176 2.66 -4.69 -6.25
N ALA A 177 2.55 -4.84 -4.95
CA ALA A 177 2.92 -6.05 -4.22
C ALA A 177 1.75 -6.64 -3.41
N GLY A 178 0.52 -6.47 -3.90
CA GLY A 178 -0.65 -7.21 -3.42
C GLY A 178 -0.60 -8.65 -3.93
N ILE A 179 -0.79 -9.63 -3.04
CA ILE A 179 -0.95 -11.04 -3.40
C ILE A 179 -2.11 -11.63 -2.60
N GLY A 180 -3.12 -12.09 -3.30
CA GLY A 180 -4.32 -12.67 -2.67
C GLY A 180 -4.00 -13.75 -1.66
N SER A 181 -4.70 -13.72 -0.53
CA SER A 181 -4.58 -14.68 0.58
C SER A 181 -3.30 -14.55 1.43
N THR A 182 -2.43 -13.55 1.18
CA THR A 182 -1.22 -13.35 1.99
C THR A 182 -1.42 -12.28 3.06
N GLY A 183 -1.07 -12.62 4.30
CA GLY A 183 -1.03 -11.72 5.46
C GLY A 183 0.38 -11.19 5.76
N THR A 184 0.60 -10.74 7.00
CA THR A 184 1.85 -10.12 7.43
C THR A 184 3.06 -11.07 7.41
N THR A 185 2.90 -12.34 7.80
CA THR A 185 4.04 -13.29 7.78
C THR A 185 4.58 -13.48 6.36
N PRO A 186 3.78 -13.85 5.32
CA PRO A 186 4.27 -13.83 3.95
C PRO A 186 4.78 -12.44 3.51
N GLY A 187 4.11 -11.36 3.90
CA GLY A 187 4.49 -9.98 3.58
C GLY A 187 5.90 -9.65 4.02
N SER A 188 6.25 -9.97 5.26
CA SER A 188 7.57 -9.66 5.84
C SER A 188 8.73 -10.39 5.13
N PHE A 189 8.53 -11.64 4.68
CA PHE A 189 9.57 -12.39 3.96
C PHE A 189 9.69 -12.01 2.49
N ARG A 190 8.60 -11.57 1.84
CA ARG A 190 8.63 -11.17 0.43
C ARG A 190 8.95 -9.68 0.21
N LEU A 191 8.91 -8.85 1.27
CA LEU A 191 9.14 -7.41 1.20
C LEU A 191 10.45 -7.05 0.48
N GLN A 192 11.55 -7.73 0.83
CA GLN A 192 12.84 -7.53 0.17
C GLN A 192 12.77 -7.81 -1.32
N HIS A 193 12.18 -8.93 -1.72
CA HIS A 193 12.10 -9.35 -3.12
C HIS A 193 11.11 -8.53 -3.94
N ASP A 194 9.90 -8.30 -3.41
CA ASP A 194 8.81 -7.72 -4.17
C ASP A 194 8.87 -6.19 -4.23
N ILE A 195 9.45 -5.55 -3.22
CA ILE A 195 9.45 -4.10 -3.06
C ILE A 195 10.86 -3.52 -2.98
N LEU A 196 11.64 -3.87 -1.96
CA LEU A 196 12.89 -3.15 -1.66
C LEU A 196 13.97 -3.36 -2.73
N SER A 197 14.01 -4.52 -3.38
CA SER A 197 14.90 -4.81 -4.51
C SER A 197 14.61 -3.97 -5.75
N LYS A 198 13.41 -3.37 -5.86
CA LYS A 198 13.05 -2.49 -6.99
C LYS A 198 13.70 -1.13 -6.89
N GLY A 199 14.25 -0.78 -5.73
CA GLY A 199 14.96 0.46 -5.43
C GLY A 199 14.34 1.23 -4.29
N LYS A 200 14.83 2.45 -4.02
CA LYS A 200 14.40 3.28 -2.89
C LYS A 200 12.91 3.63 -3.01
N VAL A 201 12.13 3.24 -2.01
CA VAL A 201 10.70 3.56 -1.89
C VAL A 201 10.54 4.81 -1.04
N ASP A 202 9.67 5.74 -1.43
CA ASP A 202 9.43 7.00 -0.75
C ASP A 202 8.15 6.98 0.09
N LEU A 203 7.13 6.23 -0.35
CA LEU A 203 5.88 6.02 0.38
C LEU A 203 5.47 4.55 0.25
N LEU A 204 5.19 3.92 1.38
CA LEU A 204 4.73 2.52 1.46
C LEU A 204 3.38 2.45 2.15
N PHE A 205 2.42 1.77 1.52
CA PHE A 205 1.18 1.35 2.14
C PHE A 205 1.28 -0.11 2.56
N VAL A 206 0.87 -0.42 3.80
CA VAL A 206 0.82 -1.78 4.34
C VAL A 206 -0.57 -2.11 4.87
N GLU A 207 -1.07 -3.30 4.55
CA GLU A 207 -2.33 -3.82 5.08
C GLU A 207 -2.31 -5.35 5.15
N ALA A 208 -2.92 -5.94 6.15
CA ALA A 208 -3.03 -7.40 6.26
C ALA A 208 -4.10 -7.88 7.24
N ALA A 209 -4.83 -7.01 7.92
CA ALA A 209 -5.73 -7.39 9.01
C ALA A 209 -6.74 -8.47 8.61
N VAL A 210 -7.32 -8.36 7.40
CA VAL A 210 -8.28 -9.34 6.87
C VAL A 210 -7.63 -10.70 6.69
N ASN A 211 -6.45 -10.76 6.10
CA ASN A 211 -5.79 -12.03 5.83
C ASN A 211 -5.20 -12.68 7.09
N ASP A 212 -4.64 -11.89 7.99
CA ASP A 212 -4.12 -12.43 9.26
C ASP A 212 -5.23 -13.06 10.11
N ASP A 213 -6.40 -12.41 10.17
CA ASP A 213 -7.55 -12.96 10.89
C ASP A 213 -8.13 -14.20 10.18
N THR A 214 -8.37 -14.09 8.87
CA THR A 214 -8.91 -15.19 8.05
C THR A 214 -8.02 -16.43 8.04
N ASN A 215 -6.70 -16.23 8.06
CA ASN A 215 -5.72 -17.30 8.09
C ASN A 215 -5.48 -17.86 9.51
N GLY A 216 -6.09 -17.26 10.53
CA GLY A 216 -6.02 -17.71 11.91
C GLY A 216 -4.68 -17.46 12.58
N PHE A 217 -3.92 -16.46 12.15
CA PHE A 217 -2.67 -16.09 12.80
C PHE A 217 -2.95 -15.59 14.21
N ASN A 218 -2.20 -16.08 15.18
CA ASN A 218 -2.33 -15.63 16.56
C ASN A 218 -1.70 -14.23 16.76
N ALA A 219 -1.95 -13.63 17.92
CA ALA A 219 -1.50 -12.27 18.22
C ALA A 219 0.03 -12.07 18.12
N LEU A 220 0.81 -13.10 18.43
CA LEU A 220 2.27 -13.04 18.34
C LEU A 220 2.72 -13.06 16.87
N GLU A 221 2.14 -13.91 16.05
CA GLU A 221 2.41 -13.98 14.61
C GLU A 221 2.04 -12.67 13.91
N GLN A 222 0.86 -12.10 14.22
CA GLN A 222 0.40 -10.81 13.69
C GLN A 222 1.37 -9.68 14.02
N VAL A 223 1.86 -9.61 15.27
CA VAL A 223 2.83 -8.59 15.68
C VAL A 223 4.18 -8.82 15.02
N ARG A 224 4.71 -10.05 15.03
CA ARG A 224 6.00 -10.39 14.42
C ARG A 224 6.03 -10.13 12.91
N GLY A 225 4.94 -10.44 12.22
CA GLY A 225 4.79 -10.20 10.79
C GLY A 225 4.71 -8.70 10.48
N MET A 226 3.78 -7.96 11.10
CA MET A 226 3.61 -6.52 10.85
C MET A 226 4.86 -5.72 11.26
N GLU A 227 5.49 -6.05 12.40
CA GLU A 227 6.75 -5.44 12.78
C GLU A 227 7.88 -5.79 11.80
N GLY A 228 7.83 -7.01 11.25
CA GLY A 228 8.73 -7.45 10.19
C GLY A 228 8.64 -6.53 8.96
N GLU A 229 7.44 -6.25 8.48
CA GLU A 229 7.23 -5.34 7.36
C GLU A 229 7.70 -3.91 7.65
N VAL A 230 7.23 -3.32 8.75
CA VAL A 230 7.49 -1.92 9.08
C VAL A 230 8.96 -1.67 9.40
N ARG A 231 9.56 -2.48 10.27
CA ARG A 231 10.95 -2.29 10.69
C ARG A 231 11.93 -2.54 9.54
N HIS A 232 11.74 -3.61 8.76
CA HIS A 232 12.58 -3.90 7.61
C HIS A 232 12.53 -2.77 6.58
N ALA A 233 11.32 -2.24 6.29
CA ALA A 233 11.16 -1.10 5.40
C ALA A 233 11.94 0.14 5.88
N LEU A 234 11.79 0.50 7.16
CA LEU A 234 12.48 1.65 7.75
C LEU A 234 14.00 1.45 7.88
N GLU A 235 14.48 0.24 8.17
CA GLU A 235 15.91 -0.06 8.19
C GLU A 235 16.52 -0.01 6.79
N SER A 236 15.76 -0.40 5.76
CA SER A 236 16.19 -0.26 4.35
C SER A 236 16.22 1.20 3.88
N ASN A 237 15.24 2.00 4.26
CA ASN A 237 15.17 3.43 3.96
C ASN A 237 14.53 4.20 5.13
N PRO A 238 15.32 4.78 6.05
CA PRO A 238 14.77 5.52 7.19
C PRO A 238 13.97 6.79 6.81
N GLU A 239 14.06 7.24 5.56
CA GLU A 239 13.30 8.38 5.05
C GLU A 239 11.95 7.98 4.43
N MET A 240 11.65 6.68 4.35
CA MET A 240 10.41 6.16 3.80
C MET A 240 9.23 6.53 4.70
N ASP A 241 8.22 7.19 4.13
CA ASP A 241 6.95 7.36 4.80
C ASP A 241 6.13 6.07 4.67
N ILE A 242 5.42 5.68 5.74
CA ILE A 242 4.60 4.47 5.77
C ILE A 242 3.19 4.84 6.23
N VAL A 243 2.17 4.26 5.60
CA VAL A 243 0.75 4.35 5.99
C VAL A 243 0.20 2.94 6.21
N MET A 244 -0.41 2.69 7.37
CA MET A 244 -1.04 1.41 7.70
C MET A 244 -2.55 1.50 7.50
N LEU A 245 -3.13 0.49 6.84
CA LEU A 245 -4.56 0.43 6.53
C LEU A 245 -5.20 -0.81 7.15
N HIS A 246 -6.43 -0.66 7.66
CA HIS A 246 -7.21 -1.76 8.21
C HIS A 246 -8.53 -1.86 7.48
N PHE A 247 -8.65 -2.83 6.57
CA PHE A 247 -9.87 -3.09 5.80
C PHE A 247 -10.89 -3.90 6.58
N ILE A 248 -12.14 -3.90 6.09
CA ILE A 248 -13.26 -4.64 6.66
C ILE A 248 -13.52 -5.94 5.88
N TYR A 249 -14.03 -6.96 6.58
CA TYR A 249 -14.64 -8.15 5.98
C TYR A 249 -15.77 -8.69 6.87
N ASP A 250 -16.53 -9.66 6.39
CA ASP A 250 -17.78 -10.13 7.01
C ASP A 250 -17.71 -10.32 8.53
N PRO A 251 -16.73 -11.07 9.11
CA PRO A 251 -16.67 -11.30 10.54
C PRO A 251 -16.46 -10.04 11.40
N PHE A 252 -15.90 -8.95 10.83
CA PHE A 252 -15.69 -7.72 11.57
C PHE A 252 -16.96 -6.88 11.71
N ILE A 253 -17.93 -7.01 10.78
CA ILE A 253 -19.17 -6.23 10.78
C ILE A 253 -19.92 -6.32 12.13
N PRO A 254 -20.24 -7.51 12.67
CA PRO A 254 -20.92 -7.60 13.96
C PRO A 254 -20.05 -7.13 15.14
N MET A 255 -18.72 -7.11 15.00
CA MET A 255 -17.85 -6.57 16.05
C MET A 255 -17.97 -5.05 16.10
N ILE A 256 -17.87 -4.37 14.95
CA ILE A 256 -18.04 -2.92 14.86
C ILE A 256 -19.44 -2.51 15.34
N ALA A 257 -20.48 -3.25 14.98
CA ALA A 257 -21.85 -3.01 15.45
C ALA A 257 -21.98 -3.05 17.00
N ARG A 258 -21.15 -3.85 17.67
CA ARG A 258 -21.05 -3.90 19.14
C ARG A 258 -19.99 -2.95 19.72
N ARG A 259 -19.40 -2.06 18.90
CA ARG A 259 -18.29 -1.18 19.28
C ARG A 259 -17.07 -1.93 19.80
N GLN A 260 -16.81 -3.09 19.22
CA GLN A 260 -15.65 -3.93 19.52
C GLN A 260 -14.67 -3.85 18.36
N MET A 261 -13.40 -3.55 18.68
CA MET A 261 -12.34 -3.57 17.68
C MET A 261 -11.82 -5.00 17.51
N PRO A 262 -11.64 -5.49 16.26
CA PRO A 262 -10.97 -6.77 16.02
C PRO A 262 -9.56 -6.82 16.62
N ASP A 263 -9.22 -7.91 17.31
CA ASP A 263 -7.92 -8.06 17.98
C ASP A 263 -6.73 -7.92 17.01
N VAL A 264 -6.88 -8.40 15.79
CA VAL A 264 -5.85 -8.27 14.75
C VAL A 264 -5.53 -6.81 14.44
N ILE A 265 -6.53 -5.93 14.37
CA ILE A 265 -6.34 -4.49 14.19
C ILE A 265 -5.59 -3.92 15.40
N LEU A 266 -5.99 -4.29 16.62
CA LEU A 266 -5.29 -3.85 17.84
C LEU A 266 -3.82 -4.30 17.87
N ASN A 267 -3.52 -5.51 17.40
CA ASN A 267 -2.14 -6.02 17.32
C ASN A 267 -1.30 -5.25 16.30
N HIS A 268 -1.85 -4.93 15.11
CA HIS A 268 -1.17 -4.10 14.12
C HIS A 268 -0.99 -2.66 14.62
N GLU A 269 -1.99 -2.10 15.30
CA GLU A 269 -1.89 -0.77 15.92
C GLU A 269 -0.79 -0.68 16.99
N ARG A 270 -0.46 -1.78 17.69
CA ARG A 270 0.71 -1.81 18.59
C ARG A 270 2.01 -1.54 17.84
N VAL A 271 2.14 -2.08 16.64
CA VAL A 271 3.28 -1.82 15.75
C VAL A 271 3.26 -0.38 15.26
N ALA A 272 2.10 0.10 14.77
CA ALA A 272 1.95 1.48 14.34
C ALA A 272 2.31 2.50 15.44
N ASN A 273 1.89 2.23 16.68
CA ASN A 273 2.26 3.06 17.84
C ASN A 273 3.76 3.03 18.13
N HIS A 274 4.40 1.87 18.07
CA HIS A 274 5.81 1.70 18.40
C HIS A 274 6.72 2.44 17.41
N TYR A 275 6.36 2.41 16.11
CA TYR A 275 7.13 3.03 15.03
C TYR A 275 6.60 4.41 14.61
N LEU A 276 5.58 4.93 15.29
CA LEU A 276 4.92 6.20 14.98
C LEU A 276 4.40 6.26 13.53
N ILE A 277 3.79 5.17 13.07
CA ILE A 277 3.19 5.06 11.75
C ILE A 277 1.74 5.56 11.79
N PRO A 278 1.33 6.50 10.92
CA PRO A 278 -0.07 6.88 10.78
C PRO A 278 -0.88 5.71 10.24
N SER A 279 -2.11 5.57 10.74
CA SER A 279 -2.99 4.48 10.35
C SER A 279 -4.40 4.95 10.08
N ILE A 280 -5.13 4.19 9.25
CA ILE A 280 -6.54 4.44 8.94
C ILE A 280 -7.35 3.18 9.23
N ASN A 281 -8.35 3.32 10.10
CA ASN A 281 -9.28 2.26 10.42
C ASN A 281 -10.51 2.30 9.49
N LEU A 282 -10.29 1.85 8.26
CA LEU A 282 -11.34 1.74 7.23
C LEU A 282 -12.41 0.71 7.60
N CYS A 283 -12.04 -0.26 8.44
CA CYS A 283 -12.99 -1.24 8.99
C CYS A 283 -14.08 -0.54 9.81
N GLN A 284 -13.69 0.37 10.68
CA GLN A 284 -14.64 1.12 11.51
C GLN A 284 -15.48 2.06 10.66
N GLU A 285 -14.89 2.84 9.76
CA GLU A 285 -15.59 3.74 8.87
C GLU A 285 -16.72 3.04 8.11
N ILE A 286 -16.39 1.96 7.40
CA ILE A 286 -17.38 1.24 6.59
C ILE A 286 -18.46 0.60 7.46
N GLY A 287 -18.06 0.04 8.60
CA GLY A 287 -19.02 -0.56 9.55
C GLY A 287 -20.03 0.46 10.09
N GLU A 288 -19.58 1.67 10.44
CA GLU A 288 -20.45 2.75 10.94
C GLU A 288 -21.37 3.31 9.85
N ARG A 289 -20.87 3.51 8.62
CA ARG A 289 -21.69 3.94 7.46
C ARG A 289 -22.82 2.95 7.16
N MET A 290 -22.52 1.64 7.23
CA MET A 290 -23.55 0.61 7.07
C MET A 290 -24.57 0.64 8.21
N GLN A 291 -24.17 0.89 9.46
CA GLN A 291 -25.08 1.03 10.59
C GLN A 291 -26.00 2.23 10.45
N ASP A 292 -25.49 3.33 9.90
CA ASP A 292 -26.27 4.54 9.62
C ASP A 292 -27.14 4.41 8.34
N GLY A 293 -27.05 3.28 7.63
CA GLY A 293 -27.89 2.97 6.48
C GLY A 293 -27.48 3.67 5.18
N GLU A 294 -26.24 4.14 5.06
CA GLU A 294 -25.78 4.79 3.83
C GLU A 294 -25.71 3.79 2.66
N PHE A 295 -25.34 2.55 2.92
CA PHE A 295 -25.30 1.45 1.96
C PHE A 295 -25.29 0.09 2.68
N THR A 296 -25.60 -0.95 1.93
CA THR A 296 -25.53 -2.34 2.38
C THR A 296 -24.17 -2.97 2.06
N TRP A 297 -23.87 -4.11 2.71
CA TRP A 297 -22.64 -4.88 2.40
C TRP A 297 -22.56 -5.33 0.95
N ASP A 298 -23.71 -5.69 0.33
CA ASP A 298 -23.79 -6.07 -1.08
C ASP A 298 -23.53 -4.89 -2.02
N GLU A 299 -24.03 -3.71 -1.69
CA GLU A 299 -23.76 -2.48 -2.46
C GLU A 299 -22.29 -2.10 -2.38
N PHE A 300 -21.70 -2.22 -1.19
CA PHE A 300 -20.27 -2.02 -0.99
C PHE A 300 -19.43 -3.00 -1.81
N GLY A 301 -19.88 -4.25 -1.93
CA GLY A 301 -19.26 -5.31 -2.74
C GLY A 301 -18.66 -6.46 -1.95
N GLY A 302 -18.90 -6.50 -0.64
CA GLY A 302 -18.36 -7.55 0.21
C GLY A 302 -16.89 -7.32 0.60
N THR A 303 -16.22 -8.38 1.01
CA THR A 303 -14.79 -8.36 1.37
C THR A 303 -13.90 -7.84 0.23
N HIS A 304 -14.31 -8.07 -1.02
CA HIS A 304 -13.66 -7.53 -2.22
C HIS A 304 -14.54 -6.41 -2.79
N PRO A 305 -14.31 -5.14 -2.41
CA PRO A 305 -15.23 -4.06 -2.72
C PRO A 305 -15.46 -3.88 -4.23
N LYS A 306 -16.66 -3.46 -4.58
CA LYS A 306 -16.96 -2.92 -5.92
C LYS A 306 -16.29 -1.53 -6.08
N PRO A 307 -16.24 -0.96 -7.30
CA PRO A 307 -15.71 0.39 -7.50
C PRO A 307 -16.31 1.43 -6.55
N PHE A 308 -17.59 1.31 -6.21
CA PHE A 308 -18.26 2.14 -5.22
C PHE A 308 -17.59 2.05 -3.84
N GLY A 309 -17.33 0.83 -3.33
CA GLY A 309 -16.71 0.63 -2.02
C GLY A 309 -15.27 1.14 -1.95
N HIS A 310 -14.50 0.97 -3.03
CA HIS A 310 -13.12 1.47 -3.09
C HIS A 310 -13.01 2.99 -2.98
N LYS A 311 -14.04 3.74 -3.38
CA LYS A 311 -14.06 5.21 -3.26
C LYS A 311 -13.94 5.67 -1.81
N PHE A 312 -14.59 4.98 -0.86
CA PHE A 312 -14.47 5.32 0.56
C PHE A 312 -13.04 5.13 1.05
N TYR A 313 -12.40 4.01 0.70
CA TYR A 313 -11.00 3.77 1.04
C TYR A 313 -10.06 4.85 0.50
N ALA A 314 -10.22 5.18 -0.78
CA ALA A 314 -9.39 6.21 -1.42
C ALA A 314 -9.67 7.61 -0.85
N ALA A 315 -10.91 7.91 -0.50
CA ALA A 315 -11.28 9.19 0.11
C ALA A 315 -10.66 9.36 1.50
N ALA A 316 -10.75 8.34 2.37
CA ALA A 316 -10.15 8.37 3.70
C ALA A 316 -8.62 8.56 3.66
N ILE A 317 -7.95 7.91 2.70
CA ILE A 317 -6.51 8.10 2.47
C ILE A 317 -6.23 9.53 1.99
N GLY A 318 -7.05 10.07 1.10
CA GLY A 318 -6.96 11.46 0.65
C GLY A 318 -7.06 12.45 1.80
N HIS A 319 -7.99 12.24 2.74
CA HIS A 319 -8.12 13.05 3.96
C HIS A 319 -6.89 12.93 4.87
N LEU A 320 -6.34 11.73 5.04
CA LEU A 320 -5.09 11.58 5.79
C LEU A 320 -3.98 12.43 5.18
N PHE A 321 -3.84 12.44 3.86
CA PHE A 321 -2.86 13.29 3.18
C PHE A 321 -3.13 14.77 3.40
N ASP A 322 -4.39 15.22 3.32
CA ASP A 322 -4.76 16.61 3.56
C ASP A 322 -4.33 17.06 4.97
N GLU A 323 -4.57 16.23 5.99
CA GLU A 323 -4.15 16.52 7.36
C GLU A 323 -2.64 16.44 7.58
N MET A 324 -1.99 15.38 7.08
CA MET A 324 -0.56 15.14 7.32
C MET A 324 0.36 16.08 6.52
N TRP A 325 -0.11 16.61 5.40
CA TRP A 325 0.64 17.54 4.54
C TRP A 325 0.26 19.00 4.76
N LYS A 326 -0.77 19.27 5.56
CA LYS A 326 -1.21 20.63 5.89
C LYS A 326 -0.06 21.45 6.48
N GLY A 327 0.25 22.58 5.85
CA GLY A 327 1.32 23.48 6.30
C GLY A 327 2.75 22.97 6.08
N VAL A 328 2.93 21.83 5.41
CA VAL A 328 4.27 21.30 5.11
C VAL A 328 4.93 22.14 4.00
N SER A 329 6.06 22.75 4.31
CA SER A 329 6.85 23.46 3.30
C SER A 329 7.58 22.49 2.37
N PRO A 330 7.49 22.66 1.04
CA PRO A 330 8.29 21.90 0.08
C PRO A 330 9.81 22.05 0.28
N GLU A 331 10.24 23.21 0.77
CA GLU A 331 11.67 23.54 0.99
C GLU A 331 12.25 22.95 2.29
N GLY A 332 11.45 22.22 3.07
CA GLY A 332 11.90 21.54 4.28
C GLY A 332 12.93 20.43 4.01
N ALA A 333 13.70 20.09 5.02
CA ALA A 333 14.66 18.99 4.93
C ALA A 333 13.94 17.63 4.95
N ILE A 334 14.46 16.68 4.17
CA ILE A 334 14.14 15.25 4.32
C ILE A 334 14.84 14.77 5.57
N THR A 335 14.13 14.06 6.43
CA THR A 335 14.65 13.61 7.73
C THR A 335 14.33 12.14 7.97
N ALA A 336 15.30 11.40 8.47
CA ALA A 336 15.09 10.00 8.84
C ALA A 336 14.04 9.86 9.97
N HIS A 337 13.13 8.93 9.82
CA HIS A 337 12.24 8.51 10.90
C HIS A 337 13.04 7.82 12.01
N LYS A 338 12.59 8.01 13.23
CA LYS A 338 13.23 7.37 14.40
C LYS A 338 12.81 5.90 14.45
N ILE A 339 13.77 5.02 14.24
CA ILE A 339 13.57 3.57 14.47
C ILE A 339 13.83 3.28 15.95
N PRO A 340 12.89 2.68 16.67
CA PRO A 340 13.11 2.25 18.06
C PRO A 340 14.31 1.31 18.18
N ALA A 341 15.15 1.53 19.21
CA ALA A 341 16.36 0.73 19.40
C ALA A 341 16.05 -0.77 19.62
N LYS A 342 14.90 -1.07 20.23
CA LYS A 342 14.42 -2.43 20.43
C LYS A 342 13.14 -2.66 19.65
N PRO A 343 13.00 -3.82 18.97
CA PRO A 343 11.72 -4.24 18.42
C PRO A 343 10.71 -4.55 19.52
N LEU A 344 9.45 -4.68 19.18
CA LEU A 344 8.39 -5.17 20.07
C LEU A 344 8.64 -6.63 20.48
N ASP A 345 9.12 -7.44 19.53
CA ASP A 345 9.54 -8.82 19.76
C ASP A 345 10.91 -9.08 19.10
N ALA A 346 11.83 -9.68 19.85
CA ALA A 346 13.19 -9.95 19.40
C ALA A 346 13.28 -10.91 18.21
N TYR A 347 12.20 -11.64 17.93
CA TYR A 347 12.07 -12.61 16.86
C TYR A 347 11.13 -12.15 15.73
N SER A 348 10.71 -10.88 15.74
CA SER A 348 9.98 -10.29 14.62
C SER A 348 10.77 -10.39 13.31
N TYR A 349 10.06 -10.53 12.19
CA TYR A 349 10.66 -10.95 10.92
C TYR A 349 11.29 -9.80 10.09
N TYR A 350 11.93 -8.83 10.76
CA TYR A 350 12.49 -7.63 10.13
C TYR A 350 13.80 -7.86 9.34
N ASN A 351 14.39 -9.04 9.43
CA ASN A 351 15.46 -9.51 8.55
C ASN A 351 14.98 -10.69 7.67
N GLY A 352 13.68 -10.69 7.37
CA GLY A 352 13.04 -11.71 6.57
C GLY A 352 13.51 -11.68 5.11
N ASP A 353 13.86 -12.86 4.59
CA ASP A 353 14.38 -13.02 3.23
C ASP A 353 14.11 -14.42 2.69
N PHE A 354 14.30 -14.60 1.38
CA PHE A 354 14.23 -15.89 0.73
C PHE A 354 15.58 -16.59 0.64
N ILE A 355 15.56 -17.91 0.74
CA ILE A 355 16.70 -18.73 0.39
C ILE A 355 16.41 -19.38 -0.96
N ASP A 356 17.41 -19.33 -1.87
CA ASP A 356 17.32 -19.95 -3.19
C ASP A 356 17.05 -21.45 -3.07
N LEU A 357 16.09 -21.95 -3.84
CA LEU A 357 15.71 -23.37 -3.90
C LEU A 357 16.89 -24.30 -4.22
N GLN A 358 17.86 -23.83 -5.01
CA GLN A 358 19.04 -24.60 -5.39
C GLN A 358 20.00 -24.87 -4.22
N LYS A 359 19.88 -24.15 -3.10
CA LYS A 359 20.66 -24.43 -1.89
C LYS A 359 20.18 -25.66 -1.13
N ALA A 360 18.96 -26.13 -1.41
CA ALA A 360 18.48 -27.38 -0.87
C ALA A 360 19.18 -28.57 -1.50
N ARG A 361 19.65 -29.47 -0.65
CA ARG A 361 20.19 -30.77 -1.14
C ARG A 361 19.02 -31.74 -1.27
N LEU A 362 18.66 -32.01 -2.53
CA LEU A 362 17.56 -32.90 -2.86
C LEU A 362 18.02 -34.35 -2.76
N ASN A 363 17.40 -35.09 -1.86
CA ASN A 363 17.57 -36.53 -1.76
C ASN A 363 16.50 -37.22 -2.64
N LYS A 364 16.26 -38.49 -2.42
CA LYS A 364 15.26 -39.23 -3.17
C LYS A 364 13.90 -38.54 -3.17
N GLY A 365 13.29 -38.35 -4.32
CA GLY A 365 11.91 -37.96 -4.53
C GLY A 365 11.68 -36.47 -4.79
N TRP A 366 12.44 -35.57 -4.17
CA TRP A 366 12.34 -34.14 -4.45
C TRP A 366 12.94 -33.79 -5.80
N LYS A 367 12.28 -32.94 -6.54
CA LYS A 367 12.73 -32.40 -7.83
C LYS A 367 12.45 -30.88 -7.90
N LEU A 368 13.29 -30.15 -8.61
CA LEU A 368 13.03 -28.80 -9.05
C LEU A 368 12.21 -28.87 -10.35
N VAL A 369 11.04 -28.26 -10.34
CA VAL A 369 10.16 -28.10 -11.50
C VAL A 369 10.22 -26.64 -11.91
N ASP A 370 10.84 -26.33 -13.04
CA ASP A 370 11.11 -24.95 -13.47
C ASP A 370 9.84 -24.17 -13.80
N ASN A 371 8.81 -24.85 -14.26
CA ASN A 371 7.54 -24.26 -14.65
C ASN A 371 6.40 -25.09 -14.05
N TRP A 372 6.21 -24.99 -12.74
CA TRP A 372 5.19 -25.78 -12.05
C TRP A 372 3.79 -25.31 -12.39
N HIS A 373 2.95 -26.24 -12.83
CA HIS A 373 1.55 -26.00 -13.15
C HIS A 373 0.70 -27.21 -12.72
N PRO A 374 -0.34 -27.02 -11.91
CA PRO A 374 -1.24 -28.13 -11.55
C PRO A 374 -2.26 -28.38 -12.67
N ASP A 375 -2.48 -29.65 -12.99
CA ASP A 375 -3.38 -30.08 -14.08
C ASP A 375 -4.87 -30.05 -13.74
N ASN A 376 -5.25 -29.60 -12.56
CA ASN A 376 -6.65 -29.57 -12.11
C ASN A 376 -7.27 -28.16 -12.21
N LYS A 377 -8.60 -28.09 -11.92
CA LYS A 377 -9.38 -26.84 -12.00
C LYS A 377 -9.34 -25.99 -10.73
N ALA A 378 -8.59 -26.39 -9.70
CA ALA A 378 -8.48 -25.59 -8.48
C ALA A 378 -7.93 -24.18 -8.78
N GLY A 379 -8.42 -23.21 -8.02
CA GLY A 379 -7.96 -21.82 -8.13
C GLY A 379 -6.44 -21.69 -7.89
N LYS A 380 -5.84 -20.69 -8.46
CA LYS A 380 -4.41 -20.41 -8.37
C LYS A 380 -4.19 -18.93 -8.07
N ARG A 381 -3.01 -18.59 -7.56
CA ARG A 381 -2.62 -17.19 -7.32
C ARG A 381 -1.48 -16.81 -8.26
N ASN A 382 -1.48 -15.56 -8.70
CA ASN A 382 -0.41 -15.00 -9.52
C ASN A 382 0.93 -15.12 -8.78
N GLY A 383 2.02 -15.42 -9.52
CA GLY A 383 3.35 -15.65 -8.93
C GLY A 383 3.55 -17.00 -8.24
N PHE A 384 2.52 -17.88 -8.23
CA PHE A 384 2.57 -19.23 -7.65
C PHE A 384 2.17 -20.34 -8.64
N VAL A 385 2.12 -20.02 -9.89
CA VAL A 385 1.91 -20.94 -11.03
C VAL A 385 2.81 -20.49 -12.17
N ASP A 386 3.25 -21.44 -12.99
CA ASP A 386 4.21 -21.22 -14.08
C ASP A 386 5.56 -20.64 -13.58
N VAL A 387 5.97 -21.07 -12.40
CA VAL A 387 7.18 -20.62 -11.70
C VAL A 387 7.97 -21.81 -11.16
N PRO A 388 9.28 -21.66 -10.88
CA PRO A 388 10.07 -22.72 -10.26
C PRO A 388 9.54 -23.09 -8.87
N MET A 389 9.39 -24.40 -8.63
CA MET A 389 9.04 -24.97 -7.31
C MET A 389 9.82 -26.27 -7.04
N LEU A 390 10.17 -26.49 -5.79
CA LEU A 390 10.56 -27.82 -5.33
C LEU A 390 9.30 -28.63 -5.08
N GLU A 391 9.22 -29.80 -5.70
CA GLU A 391 8.07 -30.69 -5.58
C GLU A 391 8.49 -32.07 -5.06
N ALA A 392 7.69 -32.60 -4.14
CA ALA A 392 7.72 -34.01 -3.73
C ALA A 392 6.29 -34.54 -3.59
N THR A 393 6.09 -35.83 -3.90
CA THR A 393 4.76 -36.40 -3.98
C THR A 393 4.58 -37.69 -3.18
N HIS A 394 5.68 -38.32 -2.70
CA HIS A 394 5.62 -39.62 -2.06
C HIS A 394 6.14 -39.63 -0.63
N PRO A 395 5.50 -40.39 0.29
CA PRO A 395 6.00 -40.55 1.64
C PRO A 395 7.46 -41.03 1.67
N GLY A 396 8.24 -40.34 2.51
CA GLY A 396 9.68 -40.60 2.67
C GLY A 396 10.60 -39.81 1.74
N ASP A 397 10.06 -39.07 0.76
CA ASP A 397 10.81 -38.07 0.01
C ASP A 397 11.43 -37.05 0.95
N ARG A 398 12.72 -36.78 0.80
CA ARG A 398 13.49 -36.01 1.78
C ARG A 398 14.41 -34.98 1.13
N LEU A 399 14.54 -33.82 1.76
CA LEU A 399 15.57 -32.82 1.45
C LEU A 399 16.29 -32.35 2.72
N THR A 400 17.41 -31.68 2.54
CA THR A 400 18.12 -30.96 3.61
C THR A 400 18.51 -29.58 3.13
N LEU A 401 18.51 -28.62 4.07
CA LEU A 401 18.92 -27.24 3.82
C LEU A 401 19.79 -26.75 4.97
N ASP A 402 20.99 -26.26 4.64
CA ASP A 402 21.82 -25.53 5.59
C ASP A 402 21.44 -24.04 5.53
N PHE A 403 21.19 -23.40 6.66
CA PHE A 403 20.78 -21.99 6.73
C PHE A 403 21.40 -21.33 7.95
N ARG A 404 21.39 -19.97 7.95
CA ARG A 404 21.76 -19.15 9.10
C ARG A 404 20.62 -18.20 9.41
N GLY A 405 20.23 -18.09 10.68
CA GLY A 405 19.21 -17.16 11.14
C GLY A 405 18.44 -17.61 12.37
N LYS A 406 17.55 -16.78 12.86
CA LYS A 406 16.72 -17.01 14.06
C LYS A 406 15.42 -17.74 13.78
N ALA A 407 15.01 -17.81 12.50
CA ALA A 407 13.79 -18.50 12.10
C ALA A 407 13.95 -19.12 10.71
N ILE A 408 13.23 -20.20 10.47
CA ILE A 408 13.18 -20.92 9.19
C ILE A 408 11.75 -21.36 8.92
N GLY A 409 11.31 -21.25 7.67
CA GLY A 409 10.02 -21.71 7.20
C GLY A 409 10.03 -22.08 5.72
N ILE A 410 8.87 -22.44 5.23
CA ILE A 410 8.62 -22.71 3.82
C ILE A 410 7.50 -21.82 3.31
N PHE A 411 7.66 -21.23 2.16
CA PHE A 411 6.61 -20.59 1.38
C PHE A 411 6.18 -21.56 0.29
N CYS A 412 5.03 -22.15 0.45
CA CYS A 412 4.52 -23.21 -0.43
C CYS A 412 3.12 -22.86 -0.96
N VAL A 413 2.60 -23.69 -1.86
CA VAL A 413 1.20 -23.69 -2.23
C VAL A 413 0.50 -24.90 -1.59
N SER A 414 -0.56 -24.62 -0.84
CA SER A 414 -1.37 -25.64 -0.16
C SER A 414 -2.61 -25.93 -0.99
N GLY A 415 -2.56 -26.97 -1.80
CA GLY A 415 -3.61 -27.36 -2.73
C GLY A 415 -4.38 -28.62 -2.32
N PRO A 416 -5.24 -29.14 -3.23
CA PRO A 416 -6.10 -30.31 -2.94
C PRO A 416 -5.32 -31.57 -2.52
N SER A 417 -4.09 -31.74 -2.96
CA SER A 417 -3.21 -32.87 -2.64
C SER A 417 -2.15 -32.57 -1.57
N ALA A 418 -2.28 -31.44 -0.84
CA ALA A 418 -1.31 -31.03 0.16
C ALA A 418 -1.12 -32.10 1.25
N GLY A 419 0.16 -32.42 1.53
CA GLY A 419 0.56 -33.49 2.42
C GLY A 419 0.85 -33.03 3.85
N ILE A 420 1.14 -34.00 4.72
CA ILE A 420 1.76 -33.74 6.02
C ILE A 420 3.28 -33.84 5.84
N LEU A 421 3.98 -32.84 6.33
CA LEU A 421 5.43 -32.79 6.36
C LEU A 421 5.92 -33.18 7.76
N GLU A 422 7.11 -33.77 7.80
CA GLU A 422 7.89 -33.95 9.02
C GLU A 422 9.19 -33.18 8.89
N TYR A 423 9.55 -32.40 9.90
CA TYR A 423 10.77 -31.57 9.88
C TYR A 423 11.56 -31.70 11.16
N SER A 424 12.87 -31.50 11.05
CA SER A 424 13.80 -31.46 12.16
C SER A 424 14.85 -30.38 11.89
N VAL A 425 15.14 -29.55 12.89
CA VAL A 425 16.26 -28.62 12.87
C VAL A 425 17.33 -29.13 13.82
N ASP A 426 18.59 -29.17 13.37
CA ASP A 426 19.78 -29.58 14.11
C ASP A 426 19.69 -30.99 14.76
N GLY A 427 18.94 -31.88 14.14
CA GLY A 427 18.77 -33.23 14.64
C GLY A 427 17.81 -33.36 15.82
N ALA A 428 17.04 -32.35 16.15
CA ALA A 428 15.94 -32.44 17.10
C ALA A 428 14.90 -33.48 16.66
N PRO A 429 14.05 -33.99 17.55
CA PRO A 429 12.97 -34.87 17.18
C PRO A 429 12.09 -34.27 16.06
N PHE A 430 11.67 -35.12 15.13
CA PHE A 430 10.78 -34.67 14.06
C PHE A 430 9.46 -34.14 14.61
N LYS A 431 9.06 -32.96 14.12
CA LYS A 431 7.74 -32.37 14.30
C LYS A 431 6.93 -32.58 13.04
N GLU A 432 5.61 -32.66 13.16
CA GLU A 432 4.66 -32.76 12.05
C GLU A 432 4.07 -31.41 11.71
N LEU A 433 3.83 -31.17 10.43
CA LEU A 433 3.18 -29.99 9.88
C LEU A 433 2.15 -30.46 8.85
N ASP A 434 0.88 -30.26 9.10
CA ASP A 434 -0.16 -30.43 8.10
C ASP A 434 -0.21 -29.19 7.20
N THR A 435 0.02 -29.36 5.91
CA THR A 435 -0.04 -28.27 4.95
C THR A 435 -1.40 -28.15 4.25
N PHE A 436 -2.37 -28.97 4.61
CA PHE A 436 -3.74 -28.86 4.11
C PHE A 436 -4.50 -27.82 4.93
N THR A 437 -5.01 -26.77 4.28
CA THR A 437 -5.78 -25.69 4.89
C THR A 437 -7.27 -25.82 4.56
N GLN A 438 -8.13 -25.09 5.26
CA GLN A 438 -9.56 -25.00 4.93
C GLN A 438 -9.83 -24.55 3.48
N TRP A 439 -8.88 -23.90 2.83
CA TRP A 439 -8.96 -23.41 1.45
C TRP A 439 -8.48 -24.42 0.41
N SER A 440 -7.73 -25.43 0.83
CA SER A 440 -7.01 -26.36 -0.05
C SER A 440 -7.93 -27.21 -0.94
N HIS A 441 -9.20 -27.38 -0.58
CA HIS A 441 -10.16 -28.12 -1.40
C HIS A 441 -10.27 -27.66 -2.85
N ASN A 442 -10.24 -26.32 -3.07
CA ASN A 442 -10.50 -25.72 -4.37
C ASN A 442 -9.48 -24.62 -4.75
N LEU A 443 -8.40 -24.49 -4.00
CA LEU A 443 -7.41 -23.44 -4.19
C LEU A 443 -6.01 -23.95 -3.88
N TYR A 444 -5.05 -23.64 -4.73
CA TYR A 444 -3.63 -23.66 -4.40
C TYR A 444 -3.28 -22.33 -3.73
N ILE A 445 -3.45 -22.31 -2.40
CA ILE A 445 -3.24 -21.09 -1.62
C ILE A 445 -1.77 -20.91 -1.26
N PRO A 446 -1.16 -19.71 -1.52
CA PRO A 446 0.17 -19.39 -1.00
C PRO A 446 0.15 -19.34 0.52
N TRP A 447 1.07 -20.06 1.16
CA TRP A 447 1.15 -20.10 2.61
C TRP A 447 2.58 -20.19 3.11
N VAL A 448 2.91 -19.35 4.09
CA VAL A 448 4.18 -19.44 4.81
C VAL A 448 3.95 -20.23 6.10
N TYR A 449 4.58 -21.37 6.19
CA TYR A 449 4.65 -22.15 7.41
C TYR A 449 6.00 -21.92 8.08
N MET A 450 5.97 -21.28 9.25
CA MET A 450 7.17 -21.16 10.08
C MET A 450 7.42 -22.48 10.79
N LEU A 451 8.60 -23.06 10.58
CA LEU A 451 9.00 -24.33 11.17
C LEU A 451 9.64 -24.13 12.54
N GLU A 452 10.56 -23.19 12.63
CA GLU A 452 11.15 -22.73 13.91
C GLU A 452 11.29 -21.20 13.87
N THR A 453 10.99 -20.53 15.00
CA THR A 453 10.89 -19.07 15.05
C THR A 453 11.76 -18.41 16.12
N GLU A 454 12.40 -19.17 16.98
CA GLU A 454 13.17 -18.65 18.13
C GLU A 454 14.52 -19.34 18.27
N LEU A 455 15.18 -19.54 17.12
CA LEU A 455 16.53 -20.12 17.09
C LEU A 455 17.57 -19.07 17.52
N LYS A 456 18.76 -19.54 17.82
CA LYS A 456 19.94 -18.67 17.94
C LYS A 456 20.36 -18.18 16.55
N ASP A 457 20.96 -16.99 16.46
CA ASP A 457 21.51 -16.51 15.18
C ASP A 457 22.84 -17.22 14.87
N THR A 458 22.75 -18.46 14.43
CA THR A 458 23.87 -19.31 14.06
C THR A 458 23.55 -20.13 12.80
N ASP A 459 24.51 -20.95 12.37
CA ASP A 459 24.27 -21.91 11.30
C ASP A 459 23.46 -23.09 11.83
N HIS A 460 22.47 -23.51 11.04
CA HIS A 460 21.50 -24.55 11.35
C HIS A 460 21.32 -25.48 10.16
N LYS A 461 20.76 -26.66 10.41
CA LYS A 461 20.42 -27.64 9.41
C LYS A 461 18.97 -28.07 9.50
N LEU A 462 18.19 -27.76 8.48
CA LEU A 462 16.82 -28.26 8.30
C LEU A 462 16.86 -29.62 7.60
N VAL A 463 16.06 -30.55 8.08
CA VAL A 463 15.66 -31.77 7.40
C VAL A 463 14.15 -31.74 7.21
N LEU A 464 13.67 -31.90 6.00
CA LEU A 464 12.27 -31.95 5.64
C LEU A 464 11.96 -33.24 4.90
N ARG A 465 10.87 -33.91 5.26
CA ARG A 465 10.41 -35.11 4.56
C ARG A 465 8.89 -35.20 4.49
N ILE A 466 8.38 -35.86 3.44
CA ILE A 466 6.95 -36.17 3.32
C ILE A 466 6.59 -37.26 4.33
N SER A 467 5.56 -37.02 5.14
CA SER A 467 5.07 -38.00 6.11
C SER A 467 4.34 -39.18 5.42
N LYS A 468 4.27 -40.32 6.11
CA LYS A 468 3.39 -41.42 5.74
C LYS A 468 1.93 -41.14 6.08
N LYS A 469 1.69 -40.21 7.00
CA LYS A 469 0.35 -39.75 7.37
C LYS A 469 -0.18 -38.79 6.29
N LYS A 470 -1.48 -38.72 6.19
CA LYS A 470 -2.19 -37.83 5.27
C LYS A 470 -3.36 -37.19 6.01
N ASN A 471 -3.64 -35.91 5.72
CA ASN A 471 -4.89 -35.30 6.11
C ASN A 471 -6.06 -36.06 5.47
N THR A 472 -7.12 -36.33 6.23
CA THR A 472 -8.28 -37.11 5.75
C THR A 472 -9.02 -36.45 4.59
N GLU A 473 -8.95 -35.13 4.49
CA GLU A 473 -9.59 -34.33 3.46
C GLU A 473 -8.69 -34.12 2.23
N SER A 474 -7.38 -34.37 2.35
CA SER A 474 -6.45 -34.24 1.24
C SER A 474 -6.56 -35.40 0.24
N GLN A 475 -6.39 -35.11 -1.05
CA GLN A 475 -6.37 -36.07 -2.13
C GLN A 475 -5.00 -36.78 -2.27
N GLY A 476 -3.92 -36.21 -1.67
CA GLY A 476 -2.56 -36.72 -1.84
C GLY A 476 -1.64 -36.46 -0.64
N THR A 477 -0.34 -36.50 -0.90
CA THR A 477 0.73 -36.28 0.07
C THR A 477 1.78 -35.29 -0.48
N GLU A 478 1.36 -34.42 -1.39
CA GLU A 478 2.24 -33.55 -2.15
C GLU A 478 2.72 -32.33 -1.34
N CYS A 479 3.86 -31.80 -1.72
CA CYS A 479 4.34 -30.51 -1.25
C CYS A 479 5.06 -29.79 -2.39
N GLN A 480 4.65 -28.53 -2.61
CA GLN A 480 5.24 -27.62 -3.59
C GLN A 480 5.78 -26.39 -2.86
N ILE A 481 7.11 -26.28 -2.75
CA ILE A 481 7.79 -25.17 -2.08
C ILE A 481 8.24 -24.15 -3.13
N ARG A 482 7.72 -22.91 -3.01
CA ARG A 482 8.12 -21.78 -3.85
C ARG A 482 9.41 -21.13 -3.38
N ASN A 483 9.59 -21.01 -2.07
CA ASN A 483 10.79 -20.46 -1.43
C ASN A 483 10.96 -21.07 -0.03
N PHE A 484 12.19 -21.13 0.45
CA PHE A 484 12.42 -21.18 1.88
C PHE A 484 12.48 -19.75 2.39
N VAL A 485 11.95 -19.52 3.59
CA VAL A 485 11.96 -18.23 4.27
C VAL A 485 12.87 -18.28 5.49
N VAL A 486 13.67 -17.25 5.70
CA VAL A 486 14.61 -17.15 6.82
C VAL A 486 14.54 -15.76 7.43
N ASN A 487 14.60 -15.65 8.76
CA ASN A 487 14.82 -14.40 9.46
C ASN A 487 16.24 -14.42 10.07
N ARG A 488 17.10 -13.54 9.60
CA ARG A 488 18.52 -13.45 9.98
C ARG A 488 18.75 -12.58 11.20
#